data_0e857a1e3e59ca5d1da0524b8c72dcf3
#
_entry.id   0e857a1e3e59ca5d1da0524b8c72dcf3
#
_cell.length_a   1.000
_cell.length_b   1.000
_cell.length_c   1.000
_cell.angle_alpha   90.00
_cell.angle_beta   90.00
_cell.angle_gamma   90.00
#
_symmetry.space_group_name_H-M   'P 1'
#
loop_
_entity.id
_entity.type
_entity.pdbx_description
1 polymer ?
#
loop_
_entity_poly.entity_id
_entity_poly.type
_entity_poly.pdbx_seq_one_letter_code
_entity_poly.pdbx_strand_id
1 'polypeptide(L)'
;MTEREFQDQVIQLATLFGWRVHHVRPARVRVKGRDAYRTPVQGHKGFPDLVLARRGRVIFAELKAGRGRLDEEQIRWRDAMLGGQSAEYAGWKLWRPEDWADIERILR
;
A
#
# COMPACT_ATOMS: atom_id res chain seq x y z
N MET A 1 4.09 -6.68 -15.41
CA MET A 1 4.08 -5.38 -14.71
C MET A 1 4.79 -5.54 -13.38
N THR A 2 5.65 -4.57 -13.05
CA THR A 2 6.33 -4.56 -11.76
C THR A 2 5.41 -3.99 -10.68
N GLU A 3 5.75 -4.23 -9.41
CA GLU A 3 5.02 -3.65 -8.28
C GLU A 3 5.07 -2.12 -8.33
N ARG A 4 6.21 -1.54 -8.71
CA ARG A 4 6.35 -0.09 -8.85
C ARG A 4 5.45 0.49 -9.94
N GLU A 5 5.38 -0.17 -11.09
CA GLU A 5 4.50 0.26 -12.18
C GLU A 5 3.03 0.20 -11.75
N PHE A 6 2.66 -0.87 -11.06
CA PHE A 6 1.31 -1.03 -10.50
C PHE A 6 0.99 0.08 -9.50
N GLN A 7 1.92 0.36 -8.58
CA GLN A 7 1.76 1.41 -7.59
C GLN A 7 1.56 2.78 -8.26
N ASP A 8 2.35 3.10 -9.28
CA ASP A 8 2.20 4.36 -10.01
C ASP A 8 0.81 4.47 -10.65
N GLN A 9 0.28 3.38 -11.20
CA GLN A 9 -1.05 3.36 -11.79
C GLN A 9 -2.15 3.57 -10.75
N VAL A 10 -2.04 2.94 -9.58
CA VAL A 10 -3.00 3.12 -8.49
C VAL A 10 -2.99 4.56 -7.99
N ILE A 11 -1.81 5.15 -7.82
CA ILE A 11 -1.67 6.55 -7.39
C ILE A 11 -2.31 7.50 -8.41
N GLN A 12 -2.09 7.28 -9.70
CA GLN A 12 -2.69 8.09 -10.74
C GLN A 12 -4.21 8.00 -10.73
N LEU A 13 -4.74 6.80 -10.61
CA LEU A 13 -6.19 6.59 -10.56
C LEU A 13 -6.81 7.23 -9.33
N ALA A 14 -6.21 7.02 -8.16
CA ALA A 14 -6.70 7.60 -6.91
C ALA A 14 -6.70 9.14 -6.99
N THR A 15 -5.63 9.71 -7.50
CA THR A 15 -5.50 11.16 -7.67
C THR A 15 -6.57 11.69 -8.62
N LEU A 16 -6.81 10.99 -9.72
CA LEU A 16 -7.85 11.37 -10.70
C LEU A 16 -9.23 11.43 -10.05
N PHE A 17 -9.53 10.50 -9.16
CA PHE A 17 -10.83 10.46 -8.46
C PHE A 17 -10.88 11.31 -7.18
N GLY A 18 -9.87 12.14 -6.96
CA GLY A 18 -9.89 13.13 -5.87
C GLY A 18 -9.44 12.60 -4.50
N TRP A 19 -8.80 11.45 -4.45
CA TRP A 19 -8.23 10.94 -3.21
C TRP A 19 -6.94 11.68 -2.85
N ARG A 20 -6.75 11.96 -1.57
CA ARG A 20 -5.44 12.35 -1.05
C ARG A 20 -4.61 11.08 -0.93
N VAL A 21 -3.37 11.14 -1.38
CA VAL A 21 -2.49 9.97 -1.45
C VAL A 21 -1.24 10.20 -0.62
N HIS A 22 -0.90 9.23 0.22
CA HIS A 22 0.38 9.19 0.92
C HIS A 22 1.13 7.92 0.54
N HIS A 23 2.36 8.08 0.11
CA HIS A 23 3.29 6.99 -0.20
C HIS A 23 4.67 7.37 0.33
N VAL A 24 5.29 6.46 1.07
CA VAL A 24 6.64 6.66 1.61
C VAL A 24 7.65 6.04 0.66
N ARG A 25 8.56 6.87 0.14
CA ARG A 25 9.65 6.38 -0.70
C ARG A 25 10.84 6.02 0.17
N PRO A 26 11.47 4.84 -0.04
CA PRO A 26 12.73 4.53 0.60
C PRO A 26 13.79 5.56 0.24
N ALA A 27 14.49 6.07 1.24
CA ALA A 27 15.59 6.98 1.02
C ALA A 27 16.85 6.23 0.60
N ARG A 28 17.62 6.82 -0.32
CA ARG A 28 18.94 6.30 -0.69
C ARG A 28 19.91 6.53 0.46
N VAL A 29 20.56 5.47 0.92
CA VAL A 29 21.57 5.52 1.96
C VAL A 29 22.80 4.72 1.55
N ARG A 30 23.96 5.00 2.17
CA ARG A 30 25.17 4.19 1.94
C ARG A 30 25.39 3.29 3.14
N VAL A 31 25.49 2.00 2.87
CA VAL A 31 25.76 0.98 3.87
C VAL A 31 26.98 0.18 3.43
N LYS A 32 28.06 0.22 4.22
CA LYS A 32 29.32 -0.46 3.91
C LYS A 32 29.84 -0.09 2.51
N GLY A 33 29.78 1.20 2.15
CA GLY A 33 30.25 1.71 0.86
C GLY A 33 29.37 1.40 -0.33
N ARG A 34 28.21 0.80 -0.14
CA ARG A 34 27.24 0.49 -1.19
C ARG A 34 25.98 1.30 -1.03
N ASP A 35 25.35 1.64 -2.16
CA ASP A 35 24.04 2.28 -2.15
C ASP A 35 22.98 1.29 -1.71
N ALA A 36 22.12 1.70 -0.80
CA ALA A 36 20.95 0.95 -0.37
C ALA A 36 19.76 1.88 -0.24
N TYR A 37 18.56 1.32 -0.24
CA TYR A 37 17.34 2.09 -0.03
C TYR A 37 16.73 1.69 1.29
N ARG A 38 16.53 2.67 2.18
CA ARG A 38 15.91 2.45 3.48
C ARG A 38 14.89 3.53 3.76
N THR A 39 13.80 3.13 4.38
CA THR A 39 12.81 4.04 4.93
C THR A 39 13.06 4.12 6.42
N PRO A 40 13.47 5.29 6.95
CA PRO A 40 13.56 5.45 8.40
C PRO A 40 12.18 5.27 9.02
N VAL A 41 12.05 4.31 9.91
CA VAL A 41 10.79 4.01 10.59
C VAL A 41 11.04 3.97 12.08
N GLN A 42 10.25 4.74 12.80
CA GLN A 42 10.11 4.57 14.24
C GLN A 42 8.81 3.79 14.47
N GLY A 43 8.89 2.66 15.13
CA GLY A 43 7.77 1.75 15.31
C GLY A 43 7.94 0.46 14.51
N HIS A 44 6.84 -0.13 14.07
CA HIS A 44 6.84 -1.44 13.45
C HIS A 44 6.92 -1.35 11.92
N LYS A 45 7.73 -2.22 11.32
CA LYS A 45 7.83 -2.39 9.87
C LYS A 45 6.54 -2.98 9.31
N GLY A 46 6.42 -2.96 7.98
CA GLY A 46 5.32 -3.63 7.28
C GLY A 46 4.07 -2.79 7.10
N PHE A 47 4.15 -1.49 7.38
CA PHE A 47 3.03 -0.58 7.15
C PHE A 47 2.62 -0.59 5.68
N PRO A 48 1.31 -0.51 5.35
CA PRO A 48 0.84 -0.54 3.97
C PRO A 48 1.48 0.51 3.07
N ASP A 49 1.61 0.19 1.78
CA ASP A 49 2.30 1.02 0.79
C ASP A 49 1.65 2.38 0.59
N LEU A 50 0.32 2.44 0.62
CA LEU A 50 -0.43 3.67 0.36
C LEU A 50 -1.43 3.93 1.46
N VAL A 51 -1.60 5.22 1.77
CA VAL A 51 -2.75 5.71 2.53
C VAL A 51 -3.54 6.63 1.61
N LEU A 52 -4.81 6.34 1.45
CA LEU A 52 -5.72 7.10 0.60
C LEU A 52 -6.87 7.62 1.45
N ALA A 53 -7.20 8.89 1.31
CA ALA A 53 -8.30 9.48 2.07
C ALA A 53 -9.17 10.38 1.19
N ARG A 54 -10.50 10.22 1.31
CA ARG A 54 -11.47 11.04 0.60
C ARG A 54 -12.81 11.01 1.36
N ARG A 55 -13.36 12.16 1.61
CA ARG A 55 -14.72 12.30 2.19
C ARG A 55 -14.93 11.47 3.46
N GLY A 56 -13.95 11.48 4.36
CA GLY A 56 -14.02 10.75 5.62
C GLY A 56 -13.69 9.27 5.52
N ARG A 57 -13.44 8.75 4.33
CA ARG A 57 -13.00 7.37 4.13
C ARG A 57 -11.48 7.30 4.03
N VAL A 58 -10.89 6.36 4.73
CA VAL A 58 -9.45 6.11 4.70
C VAL A 58 -9.20 4.66 4.27
N ILE A 59 -8.31 4.48 3.30
CA ILE A 59 -7.89 3.16 2.83
C ILE A 59 -6.38 3.02 3.04
N PHE A 60 -5.98 1.91 3.65
CA PHE A 60 -4.59 1.49 3.77
C PHE A 60 -4.38 0.36 2.78
N ALA A 61 -3.66 0.61 1.70
CA ALA A 61 -3.51 -0.34 0.62
C ALA A 61 -2.10 -0.93 0.58
N GLU A 62 -2.03 -2.25 0.72
CA GLU A 62 -0.82 -3.02 0.48
C GLU A 62 -0.86 -3.51 -0.97
N LEU A 63 0.21 -3.29 -1.72
CA LEU A 63 0.29 -3.61 -3.13
C LEU A 63 1.26 -4.75 -3.38
N LYS A 64 0.84 -5.74 -4.16
CA LYS A 64 1.68 -6.85 -4.58
C LYS A 64 1.50 -7.09 -6.07
N ALA A 65 2.59 -7.40 -6.76
CA ALA A 65 2.56 -7.79 -8.17
C ALA A 65 3.06 -9.23 -8.32
N GLY A 66 2.67 -9.87 -9.41
CA GLY A 66 3.09 -11.24 -9.69
C GLY A 66 2.68 -12.21 -8.59
N ARG A 67 3.63 -12.99 -8.10
CA ARG A 67 3.42 -13.99 -7.03
C ARG A 67 3.84 -13.51 -5.65
N GLY A 68 4.03 -12.20 -5.49
CA GLY A 68 4.41 -11.63 -4.20
C GLY A 68 3.43 -11.96 -3.09
N ARG A 69 3.94 -12.29 -1.90
CA ARG A 69 3.12 -12.61 -0.73
C ARG A 69 3.39 -11.60 0.38
N LEU A 70 2.42 -11.46 1.26
CA LEU A 70 2.63 -10.68 2.48
C LEU A 70 3.70 -11.34 3.34
N ASP A 71 4.63 -10.54 3.87
CA ASP A 71 5.55 -11.02 4.88
C ASP A 71 4.90 -10.98 6.27
N GLU A 72 5.62 -11.47 7.27
CA GLU A 72 5.11 -11.59 8.64
C GLU A 72 4.71 -10.23 9.22
N GLU A 73 5.51 -9.19 9.01
CA GLU A 73 5.22 -7.86 9.53
C GLU A 73 4.02 -7.21 8.85
N GLN A 74 3.86 -7.43 7.56
CA GLN A 74 2.68 -6.97 6.81
C GLN A 74 1.41 -7.68 7.30
N ILE A 75 1.50 -8.98 7.59
CA ILE A 75 0.39 -9.75 8.17
C ILE A 75 0.00 -9.20 9.54
N ARG A 76 0.96 -8.85 10.38
CA ARG A 76 0.69 -8.25 11.69
C ARG A 76 -0.05 -6.91 11.57
N TRP A 77 0.33 -6.08 10.62
CA TRP A 77 -0.40 -4.85 10.35
C TRP A 77 -1.82 -5.11 9.86
N ARG A 78 -1.98 -6.05 8.92
CA ARG A 78 -3.29 -6.48 8.44
C ARG A 78 -4.20 -6.89 9.61
N ASP A 79 -3.71 -7.79 10.46
CA ASP A 79 -4.49 -8.32 11.58
C ASP A 79 -4.85 -7.24 12.59
N ALA A 80 -3.91 -6.35 12.88
CA ALA A 80 -4.15 -5.22 13.78
C ALA A 80 -5.21 -4.26 13.22
N MET A 81 -5.17 -3.98 11.92
CA MET A 81 -6.11 -3.06 11.28
C MET A 81 -7.49 -3.68 11.05
N LEU A 82 -7.54 -4.96 10.70
CA LEU A 82 -8.82 -5.64 10.48
C LEU A 82 -9.55 -5.95 11.77
N GLY A 83 -8.82 -6.32 12.83
CA GLY A 83 -9.42 -6.61 14.14
C GLY A 83 -10.55 -7.63 14.10
N GLY A 84 -10.46 -8.62 13.21
CA GLY A 84 -11.51 -9.61 13.00
C GLY A 84 -12.62 -9.18 12.04
N GLN A 85 -12.58 -7.94 11.52
CA GLN A 85 -13.54 -7.48 10.53
C GLN A 85 -13.19 -8.03 9.14
N SER A 86 -14.19 -8.10 8.28
CA SER A 86 -13.98 -8.43 6.88
C SER A 86 -13.18 -7.32 6.18
N ALA A 87 -12.24 -7.69 5.31
CA ALA A 87 -11.49 -6.74 4.49
C ALA A 87 -12.39 -5.86 3.61
N GLU A 88 -13.60 -6.32 3.33
CA GLU A 88 -14.58 -5.54 2.57
C GLU A 88 -15.02 -4.28 3.31
N TYR A 89 -15.15 -4.36 4.61
CA TYR A 89 -15.65 -3.25 5.45
C TYR A 89 -14.53 -2.49 6.16
N ALA A 90 -13.36 -3.09 6.26
CA ALA A 90 -12.21 -2.46 6.89
C ALA A 90 -11.45 -1.58 5.90
N GLY A 91 -10.69 -0.63 6.43
CA GLY A 91 -9.89 0.26 5.60
C GLY A 91 -8.63 -0.38 5.02
N TRP A 92 -8.28 -1.61 5.42
CA TRP A 92 -7.09 -2.28 4.89
C TRP A 92 -7.43 -3.11 3.66
N LYS A 93 -6.61 -2.97 2.61
CA LYS A 93 -6.78 -3.70 1.34
C LYS A 93 -5.45 -4.30 0.89
N LEU A 94 -5.50 -5.52 0.36
CA LEU A 94 -4.44 -6.07 -0.47
C LEU A 94 -4.89 -5.98 -1.92
N TRP A 95 -4.13 -5.25 -2.72
CA TRP A 95 -4.43 -5.06 -4.14
C TRP A 95 -3.33 -5.64 -5.03
N ARG A 96 -3.78 -6.31 -6.08
CA ARG A 96 -2.92 -6.85 -7.13
C ARG A 96 -3.37 -6.29 -8.49
N PRO A 97 -2.53 -6.33 -9.53
CA PRO A 97 -2.95 -5.85 -10.87
C PRO A 97 -4.22 -6.50 -11.38
N GLU A 98 -4.44 -7.78 -11.11
CA GLU A 98 -5.67 -8.49 -11.50
C GLU A 98 -6.93 -7.99 -10.79
N ASP A 99 -6.78 -7.22 -9.73
CA ASP A 99 -7.90 -6.61 -8.99
C ASP A 99 -8.32 -5.27 -9.56
N TRP A 100 -7.80 -4.87 -10.73
CA TRP A 100 -7.97 -3.51 -11.25
C TRP A 100 -9.42 -3.06 -11.35
N ALA A 101 -10.32 -3.93 -11.80
CA ALA A 101 -11.75 -3.59 -11.89
C ALA A 101 -12.35 -3.25 -10.53
N ASP A 102 -11.98 -3.99 -9.49
CA ASP A 102 -12.40 -3.71 -8.12
C ASP A 102 -11.79 -2.42 -7.60
N ILE A 103 -10.50 -2.20 -7.86
CA ILE A 103 -9.81 -0.98 -7.44
C ILE A 103 -10.50 0.24 -8.04
N GLU A 104 -10.79 0.21 -9.34
CA GLU A 104 -11.49 1.29 -10.03
C GLU A 104 -12.87 1.53 -9.42
N ARG A 105 -13.62 0.47 -9.15
CA ARG A 105 -14.95 0.56 -8.54
C ARG A 105 -14.89 1.20 -7.15
N ILE A 106 -13.91 0.81 -6.34
CA ILE A 106 -13.74 1.31 -4.97
C ILE A 106 -13.33 2.80 -4.97
N LEU A 107 -12.43 3.18 -5.87
CA LEU A 107 -11.87 4.53 -5.91
C LEU A 107 -12.75 5.54 -6.66
N ARG A 108 -13.67 5.07 -7.47
CA ARG A 108 -14.53 5.95 -8.28
C ARG A 108 -15.42 6.91 -7.47
#